data_7b01872192662777a3271f36aa4d7e24
#
_entry.id   7b01872192662777a3271f36aa4d7e24
#
_cell.length_a   1.000
_cell.length_b   1.000
_cell.length_c   1.000
_cell.angle_alpha   90.00
_cell.angle_beta   90.00
_cell.angle_gamma   90.00
#
_symmetry.space_group_name_H-M   'P 1'
#
loop_
_entity.id
_entity.type
_entity.pdbx_description
1 polymer ?
#
loop_
_entity_poly.entity_id
_entity_poly.type
_entity_poly.pdbx_seq_one_letter_code
_entity_poly.pdbx_strand_id
1 'polypeptide(L)'
;MSVTTGKEKSSDKSAYSIEKLLGIKTVDNLKLAKKVEAGFSFDALERLGKTTGLSLETLRVAVRITPRTLTRRRKEKKLSPEESDRLVSVSRLLAQTFELFEGNTEAGMRWFQSPNRALNGQSPLQVAATETGAREVENLIGRLEHGVFT
;
A
#
# COMPACT_ATOMS: atom_id res chain seq x y z
N MET A 1 -29.48 -15.42 -7.79
CA MET A 1 -29.45 -14.89 -6.43
C MET A 1 -28.05 -14.99 -5.83
N SER A 2 -27.45 -16.18 -5.82
CA SER A 2 -26.08 -16.37 -5.29
C SER A 2 -25.02 -15.57 -6.09
N VAL A 3 -25.26 -15.34 -7.37
CA VAL A 3 -24.35 -14.58 -8.23
C VAL A 3 -24.22 -13.13 -7.76
N THR A 4 -25.33 -12.56 -7.31
CA THR A 4 -25.34 -11.17 -6.81
C THR A 4 -24.47 -11.03 -5.56
N THR A 5 -24.52 -12.01 -4.67
CA THR A 5 -23.72 -12.01 -3.45
C THR A 5 -22.23 -12.01 -3.76
N GLY A 6 -21.81 -12.79 -4.76
CA GLY A 6 -20.41 -12.82 -5.19
C GLY A 6 -19.92 -11.47 -5.70
N LYS A 7 -20.75 -10.76 -6.43
CA LYS A 7 -20.43 -9.42 -6.93
C LYS A 7 -20.29 -8.41 -5.80
N GLU A 8 -21.12 -8.51 -4.79
CA GLU A 8 -21.07 -7.63 -3.63
C GLU A 8 -19.75 -7.80 -2.89
N LYS A 9 -19.27 -9.03 -2.72
CA LYS A 9 -17.98 -9.30 -2.09
C LYS A 9 -16.84 -8.68 -2.88
N SER A 10 -16.90 -8.73 -4.21
CA SER A 10 -15.89 -8.09 -5.04
C SER A 10 -15.88 -6.58 -4.86
N SER A 11 -17.07 -5.98 -4.74
CA SER A 11 -17.19 -4.54 -4.48
C SER A 11 -16.57 -4.15 -3.15
N ASP A 12 -16.79 -4.96 -2.11
CA ASP A 12 -16.24 -4.70 -0.79
C ASP A 12 -14.72 -4.73 -0.83
N LYS A 13 -14.13 -5.66 -1.57
CA LYS A 13 -12.68 -5.72 -1.75
C LYS A 13 -12.14 -4.45 -2.39
N SER A 14 -12.89 -3.86 -3.32
CA SER A 14 -12.46 -2.65 -3.99
C SER A 14 -12.43 -1.44 -3.05
N ALA A 15 -13.04 -1.52 -1.87
CA ALA A 15 -13.01 -0.44 -0.89
C ALA A 15 -11.59 -0.13 -0.41
N TYR A 16 -10.69 -1.12 -0.46
CA TYR A 16 -9.30 -0.95 -0.04
C TYR A 16 -8.34 -1.11 -1.21
N SER A 17 -8.81 -0.84 -2.40
CA SER A 17 -7.99 -0.93 -3.61
C SER A 17 -6.96 0.20 -3.67
N ILE A 18 -5.95 0.00 -4.50
CA ILE A 18 -4.93 1.01 -4.77
C ILE A 18 -5.59 2.32 -5.24
N GLU A 19 -6.60 2.21 -6.10
CA GLU A 19 -7.31 3.37 -6.63
C GLU A 19 -7.89 4.23 -5.52
N LYS A 20 -8.50 3.60 -4.52
CA LYS A 20 -9.10 4.33 -3.40
C LYS A 20 -8.05 4.87 -2.45
N LEU A 21 -7.02 4.08 -2.17
CA LEU A 21 -5.97 4.51 -1.25
C LEU A 21 -5.19 5.71 -1.79
N LEU A 22 -4.93 5.75 -3.08
CA LEU A 22 -4.13 6.80 -3.72
C LEU A 22 -4.98 7.88 -4.37
N GLY A 23 -6.28 7.68 -4.49
CA GLY A 23 -7.16 8.62 -5.15
C GLY A 23 -6.93 8.72 -6.65
N ILE A 24 -6.49 7.64 -7.27
CA ILE A 24 -6.27 7.59 -8.72
C ILE A 24 -7.35 6.78 -9.40
N LYS A 25 -7.55 7.04 -10.69
CA LYS A 25 -8.49 6.28 -11.50
C LYS A 25 -7.73 5.38 -12.45
N THR A 26 -7.94 4.08 -12.31
CA THR A 26 -7.38 3.09 -13.23
C THR A 26 -8.24 1.84 -13.15
N VAL A 27 -8.30 1.07 -14.23
CA VAL A 27 -9.11 -0.15 -14.26
C VAL A 27 -8.26 -1.41 -14.46
N ASP A 28 -6.99 -1.25 -14.82
CA ASP A 28 -6.13 -2.39 -15.05
C ASP A 28 -4.65 -2.03 -14.81
N ASN A 29 -3.83 -3.07 -14.72
CA ASN A 29 -2.41 -2.92 -14.45
C ASN A 29 -1.64 -2.18 -15.54
N LEU A 30 -2.09 -2.30 -16.77
CA LEU A 30 -1.42 -1.63 -17.89
C LEU A 30 -1.60 -0.11 -17.80
N LYS A 31 -2.80 0.33 -17.47
CA LYS A 31 -3.08 1.76 -17.25
C LYS A 31 -2.35 2.27 -16.02
N LEU A 32 -2.29 1.46 -14.96
CA LEU A 32 -1.56 1.80 -13.76
C LEU A 32 -0.07 1.98 -14.08
N ALA A 33 0.52 1.07 -14.86
CA ALA A 33 1.92 1.16 -15.27
C ALA A 33 2.21 2.47 -16.01
N LYS A 34 1.29 2.90 -16.88
CA LYS A 34 1.44 4.17 -17.59
C LYS A 34 1.40 5.38 -16.65
N LYS A 35 0.54 5.33 -15.64
CA LYS A 35 0.48 6.39 -14.63
C LYS A 35 1.75 6.43 -13.79
N VAL A 36 2.31 5.28 -13.49
CA VAL A 36 3.59 5.18 -12.78
C VAL A 36 4.71 5.80 -13.63
N GLU A 37 4.78 5.45 -14.91
CA GLU A 37 5.78 6.01 -15.82
C GLU A 37 5.69 7.52 -15.94
N ALA A 38 4.48 8.06 -15.92
CA ALA A 38 4.27 9.50 -15.95
C ALA A 38 4.61 10.16 -14.62
N GLY A 39 4.61 9.40 -13.52
CA GLY A 39 4.76 9.92 -12.17
C GLY A 39 3.43 10.35 -11.61
N PHE A 40 3.13 9.91 -10.39
CA PHE A 40 1.88 10.31 -9.72
C PHE A 40 1.94 11.75 -9.27
N SER A 41 0.77 12.37 -9.13
CA SER A 41 0.65 13.63 -8.42
C SER A 41 1.11 13.44 -6.96
N PHE A 42 1.71 14.47 -6.36
CA PHE A 42 2.07 14.44 -4.95
C PHE A 42 0.85 14.17 -4.06
N ASP A 43 -0.34 14.55 -4.53
CA ASP A 43 -1.59 14.29 -3.81
C ASP A 43 -1.82 12.80 -3.53
N ALA A 44 -1.30 11.90 -4.36
CA ALA A 44 -1.44 10.46 -4.11
C ALA A 44 -0.77 10.06 -2.80
N LEU A 45 0.41 10.60 -2.52
CA LEU A 45 1.12 10.33 -1.27
C LEU A 45 0.36 10.90 -0.07
N GLU A 46 -0.12 12.13 -0.19
CA GLU A 46 -0.90 12.75 0.87
C GLU A 46 -2.20 12.01 1.13
N ARG A 47 -2.84 11.54 0.08
CA ARG A 47 -4.09 10.79 0.19
C ARG A 47 -3.88 9.48 0.95
N LEU A 48 -2.79 8.79 0.65
CA LEU A 48 -2.47 7.56 1.37
C LEU A 48 -2.29 7.85 2.86
N GLY A 49 -1.61 8.94 3.20
CA GLY A 49 -1.44 9.35 4.59
C GLY A 49 -2.77 9.61 5.29
N LYS A 50 -3.67 10.33 4.64
CA LYS A 50 -5.00 10.63 5.21
C LYS A 50 -5.83 9.38 5.39
N THR A 51 -5.80 8.47 4.42
CA THR A 51 -6.60 7.25 4.46
C THR A 51 -6.13 6.28 5.53
N THR A 52 -4.81 6.19 5.73
CA THR A 52 -4.22 5.19 6.63
C THR A 52 -3.85 5.75 8.00
N GLY A 53 -3.76 7.06 8.13
CA GLY A 53 -3.26 7.70 9.34
C GLY A 53 -1.74 7.73 9.43
N LEU A 54 -1.03 7.25 8.42
CA LEU A 54 0.43 7.31 8.37
C LEU A 54 0.90 8.74 8.14
N SER A 55 1.92 9.16 8.87
CA SER A 55 2.51 10.49 8.69
C SER A 55 3.29 10.54 7.38
N LEU A 56 3.45 11.73 6.83
CA LEU A 56 4.29 11.92 5.65
C LEU A 56 5.72 11.47 5.90
N GLU A 57 6.22 11.65 7.12
CA GLU A 57 7.55 11.20 7.49
C GLU A 57 7.69 9.67 7.38
N THR A 58 6.71 8.94 7.89
CA THR A 58 6.68 7.48 7.79
C THR A 58 6.57 7.02 6.33
N LEU A 59 5.68 7.65 5.56
CA LEU A 59 5.51 7.32 4.15
C LEU A 59 6.75 7.65 3.34
N ARG A 60 7.40 8.77 3.64
CA ARG A 60 8.64 9.16 2.98
C ARG A 60 9.70 8.05 3.09
N VAL A 61 9.87 7.52 4.30
CA VAL A 61 10.83 6.44 4.54
C VAL A 61 10.42 5.18 3.77
N ALA A 62 9.14 4.85 3.80
CA ALA A 62 8.63 3.65 3.11
C ALA A 62 8.82 3.71 1.59
N VAL A 63 8.68 4.89 0.99
CA VAL A 63 8.88 5.06 -0.46
C VAL A 63 10.30 5.55 -0.78
N ARG A 64 11.17 5.62 0.23
CA ARG A 64 12.60 5.92 0.08
C ARG A 64 12.87 7.28 -0.55
N ILE A 65 12.19 8.28 -0.03
CA ILE A 65 12.39 9.68 -0.43
C ILE A 65 13.10 10.41 0.70
N THR A 66 14.20 11.12 0.39
CA THR A 66 14.90 11.92 1.41
C THR A 66 14.03 13.13 1.79
N PRO A 67 14.25 13.73 2.99
CA PRO A 67 13.51 14.93 3.38
C PRO A 67 13.62 16.06 2.35
N ARG A 68 14.79 16.23 1.79
CA ARG A 68 15.06 17.25 0.78
C ARG A 68 14.24 17.00 -0.49
N THR A 69 14.22 15.76 -0.95
CA THR A 69 13.45 15.37 -2.13
C THR A 69 11.95 15.51 -1.87
N LEU A 70 11.49 15.16 -0.67
CA LEU A 70 10.08 15.32 -0.31
C LEU A 70 9.64 16.78 -0.46
N THR A 71 10.44 17.71 0.06
CA THR A 71 10.15 19.14 -0.07
C THR A 71 10.07 19.56 -1.54
N ARG A 72 11.00 19.08 -2.35
CA ARG A 72 11.04 19.38 -3.78
C ARG A 72 9.81 18.82 -4.49
N ARG A 73 9.44 17.55 -4.22
CA ARG A 73 8.27 16.93 -4.85
C ARG A 73 6.98 17.65 -4.49
N ARG A 74 6.89 18.13 -3.26
CA ARG A 74 5.73 18.91 -2.85
C ARG A 74 5.59 20.18 -3.68
N LYS A 75 6.67 20.88 -3.94
CA LYS A 75 6.68 22.09 -4.77
C LYS A 75 6.37 21.77 -6.22
N GLU A 76 6.96 20.71 -6.76
CA GLU A 76 6.72 20.25 -8.13
C GLU A 76 5.34 19.63 -8.31
N LYS A 77 4.71 19.24 -7.21
CA LYS A 77 3.40 18.59 -7.19
C LYS A 77 3.41 17.25 -7.92
N LYS A 78 4.55 16.59 -7.98
CA LYS A 78 4.71 15.36 -8.74
C LYS A 78 5.80 14.49 -8.15
N LEU A 79 5.55 13.16 -8.16
CA LEU A 79 6.53 12.15 -7.76
C LEU A 79 7.27 11.64 -9.00
N SER A 80 8.45 11.09 -8.80
CA SER A 80 9.17 10.42 -9.90
C SER A 80 8.52 9.07 -10.21
N PRO A 81 8.82 8.48 -11.37
CA PRO A 81 8.32 7.12 -11.68
C PRO A 81 8.72 6.10 -10.63
N GLU A 82 9.96 6.12 -10.16
CA GLU A 82 10.45 5.17 -9.16
C GLU A 82 9.72 5.33 -7.83
N GLU A 83 9.50 6.56 -7.39
CA GLU A 83 8.76 6.86 -6.18
C GLU A 83 7.31 6.41 -6.30
N SER A 84 6.72 6.64 -7.47
CA SER A 84 5.35 6.23 -7.77
C SER A 84 5.21 4.71 -7.72
N ASP A 85 6.19 3.99 -8.26
CA ASP A 85 6.19 2.53 -8.25
C ASP A 85 6.26 1.97 -6.83
N ARG A 86 7.12 2.58 -6.00
CA ARG A 86 7.22 2.19 -4.58
C ARG A 86 5.92 2.48 -3.84
N LEU A 87 5.28 3.58 -4.17
CA LEU A 87 4.00 3.93 -3.57
C LEU A 87 2.92 2.91 -3.92
N VAL A 88 2.90 2.43 -5.17
CA VAL A 88 1.99 1.34 -5.58
C VAL A 88 2.26 0.09 -4.75
N SER A 89 3.51 -0.28 -4.58
CA SER A 89 3.90 -1.47 -3.83
C SER A 89 3.40 -1.41 -2.38
N VAL A 90 3.66 -0.31 -1.69
CA VAL A 90 3.21 -0.12 -0.31
C VAL A 90 1.68 -0.12 -0.23
N SER A 91 1.02 0.55 -1.16
CA SER A 91 -0.44 0.62 -1.18
C SER A 91 -1.08 -0.74 -1.42
N ARG A 92 -0.46 -1.57 -2.26
CA ARG A 92 -0.94 -2.92 -2.51
C ARG A 92 -0.89 -3.77 -1.24
N LEU A 93 0.23 -3.67 -0.50
CA LEU A 93 0.38 -4.39 0.76
C LEU A 93 -0.61 -3.91 1.81
N LEU A 94 -0.86 -2.60 1.87
CA LEU A 94 -1.87 -2.06 2.79
C LEU A 94 -3.26 -2.55 2.45
N ALA A 95 -3.62 -2.56 1.17
CA ALA A 95 -4.91 -3.09 0.75
C ALA A 95 -5.09 -4.56 1.17
N GLN A 96 -4.06 -5.37 0.95
CA GLN A 96 -4.06 -6.78 1.34
C GLN A 96 -4.14 -6.93 2.86
N THR A 97 -3.46 -6.06 3.60
CA THR A 97 -3.51 -6.07 5.06
C THR A 97 -4.92 -5.78 5.57
N PHE A 98 -5.59 -4.80 4.99
CA PHE A 98 -6.96 -4.47 5.40
C PHE A 98 -7.93 -5.61 5.09
N GLU A 99 -7.72 -6.34 4.00
CA GLU A 99 -8.51 -7.53 3.72
C GLU A 99 -8.23 -8.64 4.74
N LEU A 100 -6.96 -8.83 5.10
CA LEU A 100 -6.57 -9.83 6.10
C LEU A 100 -7.28 -9.58 7.44
N PHE A 101 -7.44 -8.32 7.82
CA PHE A 101 -8.12 -7.95 9.06
C PHE A 101 -9.61 -7.65 8.86
N GLU A 102 -10.17 -8.12 7.75
CA GLU A 102 -11.61 -8.05 7.44
C GLU A 102 -12.20 -6.65 7.55
N GLY A 103 -11.43 -5.66 7.10
CA GLY A 103 -11.88 -4.27 7.11
C GLY A 103 -11.59 -3.51 8.39
N ASN A 104 -11.02 -4.16 9.40
CA ASN A 104 -10.58 -3.46 10.61
C ASN A 104 -9.26 -2.75 10.31
N THR A 105 -9.35 -1.53 9.81
CA THR A 105 -8.17 -0.77 9.38
C THR A 105 -7.25 -0.44 10.55
N GLU A 106 -7.81 -0.18 11.72
CA GLU A 106 -7.00 0.13 12.89
C GLU A 106 -6.12 -1.06 13.29
N ALA A 107 -6.70 -2.26 13.36
CA ALA A 107 -5.95 -3.47 13.66
C ALA A 107 -4.93 -3.77 12.57
N GLY A 108 -5.30 -3.59 11.31
CA GLY A 108 -4.39 -3.79 10.18
C GLY A 108 -3.19 -2.85 10.24
N MET A 109 -3.42 -1.58 10.55
CA MET A 109 -2.35 -0.61 10.66
C MET A 109 -1.43 -0.91 11.84
N ARG A 110 -1.97 -1.37 12.96
CA ARG A 110 -1.15 -1.80 14.09
C ARG A 110 -0.24 -2.96 13.69
N TRP A 111 -0.80 -3.95 13.01
CA TRP A 111 -0.03 -5.10 12.54
C TRP A 111 1.06 -4.68 11.57
N PHE A 112 0.71 -3.83 10.63
CA PHE A 112 1.63 -3.38 9.57
C PHE A 112 2.83 -2.59 10.12
N GLN A 113 2.65 -1.92 11.25
CA GLN A 113 3.67 -1.10 11.88
C GLN A 113 4.36 -1.77 13.07
N SER A 114 3.95 -2.96 13.44
CA SER A 114 4.49 -3.64 14.63
C SER A 114 5.56 -4.66 14.27
N PRO A 115 6.55 -4.87 15.16
CA PRO A 115 7.55 -5.91 14.96
C PRO A 115 6.88 -7.27 14.75
N ASN A 116 7.42 -8.06 13.85
CA ASN A 116 6.86 -9.34 13.48
C ASN A 116 7.93 -10.43 13.52
N ARG A 117 7.65 -11.52 14.21
CA ARG A 117 8.58 -12.63 14.34
C ARG A 117 8.99 -13.22 13.01
N ALA A 118 8.03 -13.39 12.11
CA ALA A 118 8.26 -13.97 10.79
C ALA A 118 9.17 -13.06 9.93
N LEU A 119 9.36 -11.82 10.34
CA LEU A 119 10.20 -10.84 9.63
C LEU A 119 11.42 -10.45 10.46
N ASN A 120 11.91 -11.36 11.29
CA ASN A 120 13.09 -11.16 12.15
C ASN A 120 12.96 -9.95 13.08
N GLY A 121 11.76 -9.69 13.57
CA GLY A 121 11.51 -8.60 14.50
C GLY A 121 11.31 -7.24 13.85
N GLN A 122 11.36 -7.16 12.53
CA GLN A 122 11.05 -5.92 11.83
C GLN A 122 9.55 -5.84 11.57
N SER A 123 9.05 -4.62 11.39
CA SER A 123 7.64 -4.45 11.01
C SER A 123 7.47 -4.72 9.51
N PRO A 124 6.26 -5.12 9.09
CA PRO A 124 5.96 -5.22 7.66
C PRO A 124 6.29 -3.94 6.89
N LEU A 125 5.99 -2.79 7.47
CA LEU A 125 6.30 -1.50 6.84
C LEU A 125 7.80 -1.34 6.59
N GLN A 126 8.63 -1.68 7.56
CA GLN A 126 10.09 -1.59 7.42
C GLN A 126 10.61 -2.54 6.34
N VAL A 127 10.13 -3.78 6.35
CA VAL A 127 10.56 -4.80 5.39
C VAL A 127 10.10 -4.43 3.98
N ALA A 128 8.96 -3.80 3.85
CA ALA A 128 8.39 -3.41 2.55
C ALA A 128 9.15 -2.28 1.84
N ALA A 129 10.16 -1.69 2.49
CA ALA A 129 10.92 -0.59 1.89
C ALA A 129 11.71 -1.00 0.65
N THR A 130 12.01 -2.29 0.49
CA THR A 130 12.63 -2.81 -0.74
C THR A 130 11.63 -3.66 -1.49
N GLU A 131 11.86 -3.86 -2.79
CA GLU A 131 10.99 -4.71 -3.59
C GLU A 131 11.03 -6.16 -3.11
N THR A 132 12.23 -6.66 -2.82
CA THR A 132 12.39 -8.02 -2.28
C THR A 132 11.66 -8.18 -0.96
N GLY A 133 11.80 -7.19 -0.07
CA GLY A 133 11.10 -7.20 1.22
C GLY A 133 9.59 -7.12 1.06
N ALA A 134 9.12 -6.32 0.10
CA ALA A 134 7.69 -6.22 -0.17
C ALA A 134 7.10 -7.57 -0.56
N ARG A 135 7.84 -8.36 -1.34
CA ARG A 135 7.42 -9.72 -1.70
C ARG A 135 7.35 -10.62 -0.48
N GLU A 136 8.28 -10.50 0.44
CA GLU A 136 8.25 -11.27 1.68
C GLU A 136 7.02 -10.93 2.52
N VAL A 137 6.68 -9.65 2.61
CA VAL A 137 5.47 -9.23 3.32
C VAL A 137 4.23 -9.78 2.62
N GLU A 138 4.19 -9.72 1.30
CA GLU A 138 3.08 -10.28 0.53
C GLU A 138 2.92 -11.78 0.78
N ASN A 139 4.03 -12.51 0.77
CA ASN A 139 4.02 -13.94 1.05
C ASN A 139 3.51 -14.22 2.46
N LEU A 140 3.93 -13.42 3.44
CA LEU A 140 3.47 -13.57 4.81
C LEU A 140 1.95 -13.34 4.91
N ILE A 141 1.44 -12.30 4.28
CA ILE A 141 0.01 -12.02 4.26
C ILE A 141 -0.74 -13.21 3.64
N GLY A 142 -0.22 -13.73 2.52
CA GLY A 142 -0.82 -14.89 1.86
C GLY A 142 -0.89 -16.11 2.77
N ARG A 143 0.18 -16.39 3.51
CA ARG A 143 0.18 -17.51 4.47
C ARG A 143 -0.84 -17.30 5.58
N LEU A 144 -0.95 -16.09 6.09
CA LEU A 144 -1.91 -15.78 7.16
C LEU A 144 -3.35 -15.88 6.65
N GLU A 145 -3.63 -15.44 5.42
CA GLU A 145 -4.95 -15.55 4.81
C GLU A 145 -5.39 -17.00 4.63
N HIS A 146 -4.44 -17.88 4.32
CA HIS A 146 -4.72 -19.31 4.10
C HIS A 146 -4.58 -20.13 5.38
N GLY A 147 -4.34 -19.49 6.52
CA GLY A 147 -4.24 -20.19 7.80
C GLY A 147 -2.99 -21.05 7.95
N VAL A 148 -1.92 -20.72 7.23
CA VAL A 148 -0.65 -21.44 7.35
C VAL A 148 0.22 -20.74 8.40
N PHE A 149 0.38 -21.38 9.55
CA PHE A 149 1.13 -20.85 10.68
C PHE A 149 2.39 -21.68 10.91
N THR A 150 3.43 -21.38 10.19
CA THR A 150 4.70 -22.09 10.37
C THR A 150 5.82 -21.15 10.75
#